data_e4b4684b9fa9c3577e08c83ac0d85fc4
#
_entry.id   e4b4684b9fa9c3577e08c83ac0d85fc4
#
_cell.length_a   1.000
_cell.length_b   1.000
_cell.length_c   1.000
_cell.angle_alpha   90.00
_cell.angle_beta   90.00
_cell.angle_gamma   90.00
#
_symmetry.space_group_name_H-M   'P 1'
#
loop_
_entity.id
_entity.type
_entity.pdbx_description
1 polymer ?
#
loop_
_entity_poly.entity_id
_entity_poly.type
_entity_poly.pdbx_seq_one_letter_code
_entity_poly.pdbx_strand_id
1 'polypeptide(L)'
;APRGAELGAAFLDWLHERGLPQAEYRDPDLAPASHPGRIPAALIVFARTVLNRIRWSHRDVERFLGEYLSEPKPHVVFTPRAAGRLIARSRVRLDKKTRLLYRGGRFYINGESVAVKRSSVPILRELADRRTAEGGRLAGAGLAGLISKWHRLGYLSVQKA
;
A
#
# COMPACT_ATOMS: atom_id res chain seq x y z
N ALA A 1 0.86 -13.92 -13.67
CA ALA A 1 1.06 -14.13 -12.23
C ALA A 1 2.50 -13.74 -11.87
N PRO A 2 2.75 -13.08 -10.72
CA PRO A 2 4.10 -12.70 -10.31
C PRO A 2 4.93 -13.98 -10.06
N ARG A 3 6.20 -13.95 -10.46
CA ARG A 3 7.15 -15.03 -10.17
C ARG A 3 7.61 -14.94 -8.71
N GLY A 4 7.90 -16.08 -8.08
CA GLY A 4 8.28 -16.10 -6.67
C GLY A 4 9.49 -15.23 -6.32
N ALA A 5 10.54 -15.24 -7.17
CA ALA A 5 11.73 -14.40 -6.97
C ALA A 5 11.42 -12.90 -7.11
N GLU A 6 10.61 -12.50 -8.09
CA GLU A 6 10.17 -11.11 -8.29
C GLU A 6 9.33 -10.62 -7.10
N LEU A 7 8.43 -11.48 -6.61
CA LEU A 7 7.61 -11.19 -5.44
C LEU A 7 8.46 -11.04 -4.18
N GLY A 8 9.47 -11.89 -4.01
CA GLY A 8 10.41 -11.82 -2.89
C GLY A 8 11.22 -10.53 -2.89
N ALA A 9 11.79 -10.14 -4.05
CA ALA A 9 12.53 -8.89 -4.20
C ALA A 9 11.63 -7.69 -3.89
N ALA A 10 10.45 -7.61 -4.49
CA ALA A 10 9.49 -6.54 -4.23
C ALA A 10 9.06 -6.46 -2.75
N PHE A 11 8.93 -7.60 -2.06
CA PHE A 11 8.62 -7.62 -0.63
C PHE A 11 9.77 -7.08 0.22
N LEU A 12 11.01 -7.37 -0.13
CA LEU A 12 12.19 -6.82 0.56
C LEU A 12 12.30 -5.32 0.36
N ASP A 13 12.06 -4.81 -0.84
CA ASP A 13 12.01 -3.38 -1.14
C ASP A 13 10.90 -2.69 -0.33
N TRP A 14 9.72 -3.28 -0.29
CA TRP A 14 8.60 -2.79 0.49
C TRP A 14 8.88 -2.76 2.01
N LEU A 15 9.61 -3.75 2.56
CA LEU A 15 10.06 -3.74 3.94
C LEU A 15 11.09 -2.64 4.19
N HIS A 16 12.03 -2.43 3.26
CA HIS A 16 13.04 -1.40 3.34
C HIS A 16 12.42 0.00 3.41
N GLU A 17 11.45 0.31 2.57
CA GLU A 17 10.72 1.58 2.55
C GLU A 17 9.97 1.89 3.85
N ARG A 18 9.61 0.86 4.62
CA ARG A 18 8.93 0.99 5.92
C ARG A 18 9.84 1.22 7.11
N GLY A 19 11.13 1.24 6.87
CA GLY A 19 12.16 1.44 7.87
C GLY A 19 12.66 0.13 8.46
N LEU A 20 13.94 -0.14 8.21
CA LEU A 20 14.67 -1.21 8.87
C LEU A 20 15.23 -0.74 10.21
N PRO A 21 15.61 -1.66 11.11
CA PRO A 21 16.24 -1.31 12.38
C PRO A 21 17.45 -0.40 12.15
N GLN A 22 17.41 0.80 12.71
CA GLN A 22 18.52 1.75 12.68
C GLN A 22 19.42 1.44 13.88
N ALA A 23 20.51 0.75 13.65
CA ALA A 23 21.48 0.44 14.66
C ALA A 23 22.90 0.64 14.10
N GLU A 24 23.75 1.29 14.87
CA GLU A 24 25.14 1.51 14.51
C GLU A 24 26.03 0.60 15.35
N TYR A 25 26.95 -0.12 14.71
CA TYR A 25 27.98 -0.86 15.43
C TYR A 25 29.00 0.12 16.02
N ARG A 26 29.13 0.09 17.33
CA ARG A 26 30.14 0.86 18.04
C ARG A 26 30.92 -0.09 18.94
N ASP A 27 32.21 -0.11 18.79
CA ASP A 27 33.14 -0.86 19.65
C ASP A 27 34.25 0.10 20.12
N PRO A 28 33.98 0.89 21.18
CA PRO A 28 34.93 1.88 21.68
C PRO A 28 36.19 1.24 22.27
N ASP A 29 36.13 -0.03 22.66
CA ASP A 29 37.22 -0.76 23.32
C ASP A 29 37.97 -1.71 22.36
N LEU A 30 37.83 -1.51 21.05
CA LEU A 30 38.43 -2.37 20.03
C LEU A 30 39.96 -2.30 20.11
N ALA A 31 40.57 -3.35 20.63
CA ALA A 31 42.03 -3.51 20.62
C ALA A 31 42.54 -3.72 19.18
N PRO A 32 43.81 -3.28 18.87
CA PRO A 32 44.40 -3.55 17.57
C PRO A 32 44.32 -5.04 17.21
N ALA A 33 43.78 -5.36 16.04
CA ALA A 33 43.56 -6.73 15.62
C ALA A 33 44.91 -7.41 15.30
N SER A 34 45.20 -8.52 15.97
CA SER A 34 46.35 -9.38 15.63
C SER A 34 46.23 -10.04 14.25
N HIS A 35 44.98 -10.15 13.76
CA HIS A 35 44.65 -10.71 12.43
C HIS A 35 43.69 -9.76 11.70
N PRO A 36 44.19 -8.75 10.99
CA PRO A 36 43.39 -7.70 10.36
C PRO A 36 42.36 -8.23 9.32
N GLY A 37 42.61 -9.39 8.72
CA GLY A 37 41.71 -10.02 7.78
C GLY A 37 40.55 -10.84 8.42
N ARG A 38 40.54 -10.98 9.75
CA ARG A 38 39.52 -11.74 10.47
C ARG A 38 38.32 -10.86 10.82
N ILE A 39 37.12 -11.30 10.45
CA ILE A 39 35.90 -10.61 10.89
C ILE A 39 35.74 -10.78 12.40
N PRO A 40 35.58 -9.68 13.16
CA PRO A 40 35.42 -9.74 14.62
C PRO A 40 34.15 -10.49 15.03
N ALA A 41 34.26 -11.36 16.03
CA ALA A 41 33.11 -12.10 16.54
C ALA A 41 31.96 -11.18 17.03
N ALA A 42 32.31 -10.04 17.66
CA ALA A 42 31.39 -9.04 18.13
C ALA A 42 30.54 -8.45 16.98
N LEU A 43 31.17 -8.19 15.81
CA LEU A 43 30.43 -7.71 14.62
C LEU A 43 29.43 -8.74 14.10
N ILE A 44 29.80 -10.03 14.15
CA ILE A 44 28.86 -11.12 13.76
C ILE A 44 27.68 -11.17 14.72
N VAL A 45 27.90 -11.03 16.03
CA VAL A 45 26.83 -11.00 17.04
C VAL A 45 25.94 -9.79 16.83
N PHE A 46 26.52 -8.63 16.61
CA PHE A 46 25.77 -7.40 16.29
C PHE A 46 24.89 -7.59 15.05
N ALA A 47 25.47 -8.03 13.93
CA ALA A 47 24.76 -8.24 12.68
C ALA A 47 23.58 -9.23 12.86
N ARG A 48 23.80 -10.35 13.56
CA ARG A 48 22.73 -11.30 13.88
C ARG A 48 21.62 -10.66 14.71
N THR A 49 21.98 -9.83 15.69
CA THR A 49 21.02 -9.13 16.55
C THR A 49 20.17 -8.16 15.75
N VAL A 50 20.76 -7.37 14.86
CA VAL A 50 20.06 -6.43 14.00
C VAL A 50 19.15 -7.17 13.00
N LEU A 51 19.70 -8.16 12.29
CA LEU A 51 18.92 -8.93 11.31
C LEU A 51 17.75 -9.68 11.96
N ASN A 52 17.97 -10.20 13.17
CA ASN A 52 16.91 -10.85 13.94
C ASN A 52 15.80 -9.91 14.44
N ARG A 53 15.96 -8.59 14.34
CA ARG A 53 14.91 -7.60 14.63
C ARG A 53 13.99 -7.35 13.44
N ILE A 54 14.39 -7.73 12.23
CA ILE A 54 13.54 -7.65 11.05
C ILE A 54 12.41 -8.67 11.22
N ARG A 55 11.19 -8.19 11.36
CA ARG A 55 10.00 -9.01 11.55
C ARG A 55 8.90 -8.56 10.62
N TRP A 56 8.13 -9.49 10.14
CA TRP A 56 6.88 -9.25 9.43
C TRP A 56 5.80 -10.21 9.90
N SER A 57 4.58 -9.79 9.79
CA SER A 57 3.40 -10.56 10.13
C SER A 57 2.65 -11.00 8.88
N HIS A 58 1.68 -11.88 9.04
CA HIS A 58 0.74 -12.23 7.97
C HIS A 58 0.01 -10.98 7.42
N ARG A 59 -0.31 -10.02 8.29
CA ARG A 59 -0.93 -8.75 7.89
C ARG A 59 -0.02 -7.88 7.02
N ASP A 60 1.28 -7.93 7.23
CA ASP A 60 2.24 -7.21 6.39
C ASP A 60 2.30 -7.83 5.00
N VAL A 61 2.25 -9.16 4.90
CA VAL A 61 2.17 -9.85 3.61
C VAL A 61 0.87 -9.52 2.88
N GLU A 62 -0.28 -9.53 3.57
CA GLU A 62 -1.57 -9.14 2.97
C GLU A 62 -1.54 -7.69 2.48
N ARG A 63 -0.96 -6.79 3.26
CA ARG A 63 -0.85 -5.38 2.90
C ARG A 63 0.09 -5.18 1.72
N PHE A 64 1.27 -5.78 1.75
CA PHE A 64 2.21 -5.78 0.64
C PHE A 64 1.53 -6.25 -0.65
N LEU A 65 0.88 -7.40 -0.62
CA LEU A 65 0.20 -7.95 -1.80
C LEU A 65 -0.89 -7.00 -2.32
N GLY A 66 -1.66 -6.40 -1.45
CA GLY A 66 -2.70 -5.45 -1.84
C GLY A 66 -2.13 -4.20 -2.52
N GLU A 67 -1.08 -3.61 -1.96
CA GLU A 67 -0.38 -2.45 -2.52
C GLU A 67 0.29 -2.84 -3.85
N TYR A 68 1.11 -3.90 -3.87
CA TYR A 68 1.82 -4.39 -5.06
C TYR A 68 0.89 -4.75 -6.24
N LEU A 69 -0.17 -5.51 -5.98
CA LEU A 69 -1.09 -5.94 -7.04
C LEU A 69 -1.99 -4.81 -7.55
N SER A 70 -2.25 -3.79 -6.74
CA SER A 70 -3.02 -2.62 -7.16
C SER A 70 -2.16 -1.54 -7.82
N GLU A 71 -0.85 -1.58 -7.69
CA GLU A 71 0.06 -0.61 -8.28
C GLU A 71 -0.11 -0.51 -9.80
N PRO A 72 -0.29 0.70 -10.35
CA PRO A 72 -0.37 0.88 -11.79
C PRO A 72 0.99 0.63 -12.44
N LYS A 73 0.97 0.19 -13.70
CA LYS A 73 2.22 0.04 -14.46
C LYS A 73 2.88 1.41 -14.66
N PRO A 74 4.22 1.50 -14.78
CA PRO A 74 4.97 2.78 -14.82
C PRO A 74 4.48 3.78 -15.89
N HIS A 75 3.92 3.29 -17.00
CA HIS A 75 3.43 4.14 -18.10
C HIS A 75 1.96 4.57 -17.93
N VAL A 76 1.30 4.17 -16.83
CA VAL A 76 -0.10 4.56 -16.57
C VAL A 76 -0.11 5.94 -15.93
N VAL A 77 -0.67 6.89 -16.64
CA VAL A 77 -0.87 8.26 -16.15
C VAL A 77 -2.37 8.50 -15.95
N PHE A 78 -2.72 9.01 -14.76
CA PHE A 78 -4.08 9.46 -14.45
C PHE A 78 -4.19 10.96 -14.75
N THR A 79 -5.30 11.36 -15.36
CA THR A 79 -5.58 12.77 -15.63
C THR A 79 -6.35 13.36 -14.44
N PRO A 80 -5.77 14.32 -13.70
CA PRO A 80 -6.46 15.02 -12.64
C PRO A 80 -7.75 15.66 -13.13
N ARG A 81 -8.79 15.69 -12.28
CA ARG A 81 -10.09 16.26 -12.60
C ARG A 81 -10.41 17.42 -11.67
N ALA A 82 -11.18 18.37 -12.14
CA ALA A 82 -11.75 19.41 -11.31
C ALA A 82 -12.63 18.80 -10.20
N ALA A 83 -12.78 19.50 -9.08
CA ALA A 83 -13.60 19.03 -7.97
C ALA A 83 -15.02 18.69 -8.43
N GLY A 84 -15.43 17.44 -8.27
CA GLY A 84 -16.78 16.97 -8.54
C GLY A 84 -17.56 16.83 -7.26
N ARG A 85 -18.82 17.30 -7.26
CA ARG A 85 -19.71 17.14 -6.10
C ARG A 85 -20.45 15.79 -6.24
N LEU A 86 -20.31 14.97 -5.20
CA LEU A 86 -21.09 13.74 -5.08
C LEU A 86 -22.51 14.10 -4.65
N ILE A 87 -23.49 13.82 -5.50
CA ILE A 87 -24.91 14.03 -5.22
C ILE A 87 -25.67 12.69 -5.19
N ALA A 88 -26.84 12.69 -4.59
CA ALA A 88 -27.61 11.45 -4.40
C ALA A 88 -27.86 10.66 -5.70
N ARG A 89 -28.14 11.36 -6.80
CA ARG A 89 -28.39 10.76 -8.12
C ARG A 89 -27.15 10.58 -8.98
N SER A 90 -25.94 10.87 -8.47
CA SER A 90 -24.73 10.66 -9.24
C SER A 90 -24.35 9.17 -9.31
N ARG A 91 -23.71 8.79 -10.40
CA ARG A 91 -23.09 7.47 -10.56
C ARG A 91 -21.57 7.63 -10.54
N VAL A 92 -20.92 6.88 -9.66
CA VAL A 92 -19.48 6.80 -9.58
C VAL A 92 -19.00 5.62 -10.40
N ARG A 93 -17.98 5.84 -11.24
CA ARG A 93 -17.38 4.80 -12.06
C ARG A 93 -15.85 4.87 -11.97
N LEU A 94 -15.20 3.73 -11.67
CA LEU A 94 -13.73 3.64 -11.69
C LEU A 94 -13.20 3.87 -13.11
N ASP A 95 -12.10 4.63 -13.22
CA ASP A 95 -11.36 4.74 -14.48
C ASP A 95 -10.85 3.36 -14.91
N LYS A 96 -10.80 3.09 -16.21
CA LYS A 96 -10.39 1.77 -16.74
C LYS A 96 -9.00 1.35 -16.24
N LYS A 97 -8.10 2.30 -16.01
CA LYS A 97 -6.74 2.08 -15.52
C LYS A 97 -6.67 1.86 -14.00
N THR A 98 -7.70 2.25 -13.26
CA THR A 98 -7.74 2.13 -11.80
C THR A 98 -7.87 0.67 -11.38
N ARG A 99 -7.04 0.26 -10.45
CA ARG A 99 -7.12 -1.01 -9.75
C ARG A 99 -7.58 -0.75 -8.32
N LEU A 100 -8.77 -1.19 -7.99
CA LEU A 100 -9.32 -1.17 -6.63
C LEU A 100 -9.49 -2.61 -6.17
N LEU A 101 -8.69 -3.01 -5.20
CA LEU A 101 -8.68 -4.35 -4.60
C LEU A 101 -9.07 -4.28 -3.14
N TYR A 102 -9.45 -5.40 -2.55
CA TYR A 102 -9.70 -5.47 -1.11
C TYR A 102 -9.37 -6.84 -0.51
N ARG A 103 -9.03 -6.82 0.76
CA ARG A 103 -8.91 -8.01 1.61
C ARG A 103 -9.45 -7.68 3.00
N GLY A 104 -10.39 -8.49 3.49
CA GLY A 104 -11.08 -8.18 4.75
C GLY A 104 -11.81 -6.83 4.68
N GLY A 105 -11.46 -5.91 5.58
CA GLY A 105 -12.01 -4.53 5.61
C GLY A 105 -11.03 -3.47 5.09
N ARG A 106 -9.90 -3.87 4.52
CA ARG A 106 -8.90 -2.97 3.93
C ARG A 106 -9.01 -2.95 2.41
N PHE A 107 -8.86 -1.77 1.85
CA PHE A 107 -8.88 -1.54 0.41
C PHE A 107 -7.53 -1.06 -0.08
N TYR A 108 -7.24 -1.33 -1.34
CA TYR A 108 -6.00 -0.96 -2.01
C TYR A 108 -6.34 -0.36 -3.35
N ILE A 109 -5.89 0.85 -3.60
CA ILE A 109 -6.16 1.55 -4.86
C ILE A 109 -4.86 2.10 -5.42
N ASN A 110 -4.48 1.65 -6.60
CA ASN A 110 -3.33 2.14 -7.34
C ASN A 110 -2.04 2.21 -6.49
N GLY A 111 -1.77 1.19 -5.67
CA GLY A 111 -0.61 1.10 -4.79
C GLY A 111 -0.83 1.66 -3.37
N GLU A 112 -1.91 2.40 -3.13
CA GLU A 112 -2.21 2.97 -1.81
C GLU A 112 -3.14 2.07 -0.99
N SER A 113 -2.84 1.88 0.29
CA SER A 113 -3.74 1.18 1.22
C SER A 113 -4.68 2.17 1.91
N VAL A 114 -5.95 1.82 1.96
CA VAL A 114 -7.01 2.66 2.52
C VAL A 114 -7.81 1.88 3.56
N ALA A 115 -7.90 2.44 4.76
CA ALA A 115 -8.79 1.93 5.80
C ALA A 115 -10.11 2.72 5.80
N VAL A 116 -11.22 2.02 5.92
CA VAL A 116 -12.56 2.63 5.97
C VAL A 116 -13.34 2.10 7.17
N LYS A 117 -14.38 2.82 7.55
CA LYS A 117 -15.30 2.38 8.60
C LYS A 117 -16.00 1.07 8.17
N ARG A 118 -16.32 0.22 9.13
CA ARG A 118 -16.97 -1.07 8.88
C ARG A 118 -18.27 -0.93 8.09
N SER A 119 -19.05 0.12 8.35
CA SER A 119 -20.29 0.44 7.62
C SER A 119 -20.07 0.77 6.15
N SER A 120 -18.88 1.25 5.77
CA SER A 120 -18.55 1.62 4.38
C SER A 120 -18.04 0.45 3.54
N VAL A 121 -17.68 -0.67 4.19
CA VAL A 121 -17.08 -1.84 3.51
C VAL A 121 -17.98 -2.42 2.41
N PRO A 122 -19.30 -2.67 2.64
CA PRO A 122 -20.13 -3.30 1.62
C PRO A 122 -20.23 -2.50 0.32
N ILE A 123 -20.45 -1.19 0.41
CA ILE A 123 -20.60 -0.34 -0.79
C ILE A 123 -19.26 -0.14 -1.52
N LEU A 124 -18.13 -0.13 -0.78
CA LEU A 124 -16.83 0.00 -1.40
C LEU A 124 -16.39 -1.31 -2.08
N ARG A 125 -16.79 -2.48 -1.55
CA ARG A 125 -16.65 -3.76 -2.24
C ARG A 125 -17.47 -3.78 -3.53
N GLU A 126 -18.72 -3.32 -3.48
CA GLU A 126 -19.53 -3.20 -4.67
C GLU A 126 -18.87 -2.33 -5.75
N LEU A 127 -18.28 -1.19 -5.36
CA LEU A 127 -17.53 -0.34 -6.28
C LEU A 127 -16.30 -1.06 -6.85
N ALA A 128 -15.58 -1.85 -6.05
CA ALA A 128 -14.43 -2.62 -6.52
C ALA A 128 -14.84 -3.70 -7.53
N ASP A 129 -15.87 -4.49 -7.21
CA ASP A 129 -16.29 -5.64 -8.01
C ASP A 129 -17.03 -5.23 -9.29
N ARG A 130 -17.95 -4.26 -9.18
CA ARG A 130 -18.77 -3.80 -10.32
C ARG A 130 -18.17 -2.64 -11.08
N ARG A 131 -17.12 -2.03 -10.53
CA ARG A 131 -16.45 -0.82 -11.04
C ARG A 131 -17.38 0.41 -11.10
N THR A 132 -18.57 0.33 -10.54
CA THR A 132 -19.54 1.41 -10.45
C THR A 132 -20.37 1.28 -9.19
N ALA A 133 -20.80 2.42 -8.64
CA ALA A 133 -21.71 2.48 -7.50
C ALA A 133 -22.52 3.78 -7.52
N GLU A 134 -23.62 3.80 -6.77
CA GLU A 134 -24.46 5.00 -6.62
C GLU A 134 -23.84 6.01 -5.67
N GLY A 135 -23.79 7.27 -6.08
CA GLY A 135 -23.21 8.35 -5.31
C GLY A 135 -23.90 8.58 -3.97
N GLY A 136 -25.20 8.47 -3.93
CA GLY A 136 -25.97 8.62 -2.68
C GLY A 136 -25.62 7.57 -1.64
N ARG A 137 -25.46 6.31 -2.06
CA ARG A 137 -25.06 5.21 -1.15
C ARG A 137 -23.63 5.39 -0.64
N LEU A 138 -22.71 5.85 -1.50
CA LEU A 138 -21.33 6.16 -1.11
C LEU A 138 -21.27 7.34 -0.13
N ALA A 139 -22.05 8.40 -0.37
CA ALA A 139 -22.16 9.54 0.53
C ALA A 139 -22.77 9.15 1.89
N GLY A 140 -23.86 8.39 1.88
CA GLY A 140 -24.51 7.87 3.09
C GLY A 140 -23.62 6.95 3.92
N ALA A 141 -22.67 6.26 3.30
CA ALA A 141 -21.66 5.46 3.97
C ALA A 141 -20.46 6.29 4.48
N GLY A 142 -20.50 7.63 4.37
CA GLY A 142 -19.42 8.51 4.84
C GLY A 142 -18.18 8.54 3.94
N LEU A 143 -18.29 8.15 2.67
CA LEU A 143 -17.18 8.06 1.73
C LEU A 143 -17.03 9.30 0.82
N ALA A 144 -17.85 10.35 1.00
CA ALA A 144 -17.85 11.51 0.12
C ALA A 144 -16.46 12.15 -0.05
N GLY A 145 -15.71 12.34 1.04
CA GLY A 145 -14.35 12.90 1.00
C GLY A 145 -13.36 12.00 0.24
N LEU A 146 -13.44 10.69 0.47
CA LEU A 146 -12.59 9.71 -0.20
C LEU A 146 -12.87 9.68 -1.72
N ILE A 147 -14.14 9.61 -2.10
CA ILE A 147 -14.55 9.63 -3.51
C ILE A 147 -14.14 10.95 -4.18
N SER A 148 -14.28 12.10 -3.50
CA SER A 148 -13.82 13.39 -4.00
C SER A 148 -12.29 13.42 -4.20
N LYS A 149 -11.51 12.86 -3.27
CA LYS A 149 -10.05 12.69 -3.43
C LYS A 149 -9.74 11.87 -4.69
N TRP A 150 -10.35 10.69 -4.83
CA TRP A 150 -10.10 9.81 -5.97
C TRP A 150 -10.57 10.39 -7.30
N HIS A 151 -11.65 11.17 -7.28
CA HIS A 151 -12.10 11.90 -8.46
C HIS A 151 -11.05 12.93 -8.93
N ARG A 152 -10.53 13.75 -7.99
CA ARG A 152 -9.48 14.73 -8.30
C ARG A 152 -8.21 14.09 -8.84
N LEU A 153 -7.84 12.91 -8.32
CA LEU A 153 -6.69 12.14 -8.79
C LEU A 153 -6.94 11.45 -10.15
N GLY A 154 -8.15 11.51 -10.67
CA GLY A 154 -8.50 10.85 -11.94
C GLY A 154 -8.74 9.34 -11.82
N TYR A 155 -8.81 8.79 -10.62
CA TYR A 155 -9.02 7.36 -10.38
C TYR A 155 -10.46 6.92 -10.71
N LEU A 156 -11.39 7.84 -10.67
CA LEU A 156 -12.80 7.61 -10.99
C LEU A 156 -13.46 8.87 -11.58
N SER A 157 -14.64 8.68 -12.16
CA SER A 157 -15.51 9.76 -12.61
C SER A 157 -16.82 9.77 -11.80
N VAL A 158 -17.35 10.96 -11.59
CA VAL A 158 -18.68 11.20 -11.02
C VAL A 158 -19.56 11.76 -12.11
N GLN A 159 -20.54 10.99 -12.55
CA GLN A 159 -21.48 11.36 -13.60
C GLN A 159 -22.83 11.73 -12.96
N LYS A 160 -23.45 12.79 -13.44
CA LYS A 160 -24.86 13.07 -13.12
C LYS A 160 -25.71 12.03 -13.82
N ALA A 161 -26.65 11.43 -13.10
CA ALA A 161 -27.68 10.60 -13.71
C ALA A 161 -28.68 11.48 -14.46
#